data_add3a9b809f602d8801856a33e2081b8
#
_entry.id   add3a9b809f602d8801856a33e2081b8
#
_cell.length_a   1.000
_cell.length_b   1.000
_cell.length_c   1.000
_cell.angle_alpha   90.00
_cell.angle_beta   90.00
_cell.angle_gamma   90.00
#
_symmetry.space_group_name_H-M   'P 1'
#
loop_
_entity.id
_entity.type
_entity.pdbx_description
1 polymer ?
#
loop_
_entity_poly.entity_id
_entity_poly.type
_entity_poly.pdbx_seq_one_letter_code
_entity_poly.pdbx_strand_id
1 'polypeptide(L)'
;MLNNKEDDVSMKKTVTDAAVEMVKSIPIDENAKKIVGKEVGKTLTTITKAVNLAISPLAATVYGYETIKDFLVNTLSEKLRKVPLEDIVEPKARVVGAALESLKHLDESDDDAILKDMYANLIASSINRNVKQKAHPAFVEIIKQLDPLDVKLLEYLRVNAKAINSGNPILTLRQYLNKDSGIQVTICKWLLPDNALKIFDMDLKKIESSIENLERLKLIFIESNRTYTNKSIYDELFNGLFYKSLRVKLGNDLDVEQGYIEITSFGDNFLTVCS
;
A
#
# COMPACT_ATOMS: atom_id res chain seq x y z
N MET A 1 20.58 27.02 -19.53
CA MET A 1 20.04 27.90 -18.45
C MET A 1 18.71 28.59 -18.77
N LEU A 2 18.16 28.46 -19.98
CA LEU A 2 16.91 29.13 -20.40
C LEU A 2 15.65 28.28 -20.21
N ASN A 3 15.74 26.94 -20.19
CA ASN A 3 14.56 26.04 -20.06
C ASN A 3 13.91 26.04 -18.68
N ASN A 4 14.66 26.26 -17.58
CA ASN A 4 14.10 26.21 -16.21
C ASN A 4 13.07 27.31 -15.90
N LYS A 5 13.03 28.40 -16.67
CA LYS A 5 12.07 29.49 -16.45
C LYS A 5 10.72 29.23 -17.12
N GLU A 6 10.72 28.58 -18.28
CA GLU A 6 9.48 28.26 -19.01
C GLU A 6 8.70 27.10 -18.34
N ASP A 7 9.42 26.09 -17.83
CA ASP A 7 8.82 24.97 -17.09
C ASP A 7 8.21 25.42 -15.76
N ASP A 8 8.89 26.32 -15.02
CA ASP A 8 8.37 26.90 -13.77
C ASP A 8 7.11 27.76 -14.02
N VAL A 9 7.04 28.47 -15.14
CA VAL A 9 5.88 29.26 -15.56
C VAL A 9 4.72 28.36 -15.99
N SER A 10 4.97 27.29 -16.73
CA SER A 10 3.95 26.33 -17.18
C SER A 10 3.34 25.60 -15.98
N MET A 11 4.14 25.11 -15.05
CA MET A 11 3.68 24.43 -13.85
C MET A 11 2.87 25.35 -12.94
N LYS A 12 3.31 26.60 -12.76
CA LYS A 12 2.58 27.63 -12.01
C LYS A 12 1.21 27.93 -12.63
N LYS A 13 1.13 27.93 -13.96
CA LYS A 13 -0.10 28.20 -14.69
C LYS A 13 -1.13 27.07 -14.52
N THR A 14 -0.70 25.82 -14.68
CA THR A 14 -1.58 24.63 -14.52
C THR A 14 -2.10 24.50 -13.09
N VAL A 15 -1.25 24.71 -12.09
CA VAL A 15 -1.60 24.65 -10.67
C VAL A 15 -2.51 25.83 -10.30
N THR A 16 -2.27 27.00 -10.88
CA THR A 16 -3.10 28.20 -10.64
C THR A 16 -4.48 28.04 -11.27
N ASP A 17 -4.56 27.45 -12.46
CA ASP A 17 -5.83 27.23 -13.17
C ASP A 17 -6.70 26.19 -12.43
N ALA A 18 -6.12 25.09 -11.95
CA ALA A 18 -6.82 24.10 -11.12
C ALA A 18 -7.31 24.72 -9.79
N ALA A 19 -6.52 25.60 -9.17
CA ALA A 19 -6.90 26.33 -7.97
C ALA A 19 -8.07 27.29 -8.21
N VAL A 20 -8.06 28.00 -9.33
CA VAL A 20 -9.11 28.94 -9.72
C VAL A 20 -10.42 28.20 -10.00
N GLU A 21 -10.36 27.04 -10.64
CA GLU A 21 -11.53 26.21 -10.92
C GLU A 21 -12.15 25.63 -9.65
N MET A 22 -11.32 25.21 -8.68
CA MET A 22 -11.77 24.76 -7.36
C MET A 22 -12.46 25.85 -6.54
N VAL A 23 -11.95 27.08 -6.56
CA VAL A 23 -12.56 28.20 -5.85
C VAL A 23 -13.91 28.59 -6.47
N LYS A 24 -14.09 28.40 -7.79
CA LYS A 24 -15.35 28.68 -8.50
C LYS A 24 -16.46 27.68 -8.19
N SER A 25 -16.12 26.46 -7.78
CA SER A 25 -17.10 25.39 -7.52
C SER A 25 -17.68 25.38 -6.10
N ILE A 26 -17.21 26.25 -5.20
CA ILE A 26 -17.67 26.31 -3.80
C ILE A 26 -18.78 27.38 -3.66
N PRO A 27 -20.00 27.03 -3.21
CA PRO A 27 -21.08 27.99 -2.98
C PRO A 27 -20.85 28.73 -1.64
N ILE A 28 -19.98 29.73 -1.61
CA ILE A 28 -19.62 30.52 -0.42
C ILE A 28 -19.61 32.01 -0.78
N ASP A 29 -19.89 32.86 0.23
CA ASP A 29 -19.84 34.33 0.16
C ASP A 29 -18.52 34.88 -0.41
N GLU A 30 -18.56 35.99 -1.13
CA GLU A 30 -17.39 36.56 -1.86
C GLU A 30 -16.20 36.88 -0.96
N ASN A 31 -16.42 37.27 0.29
CA ASN A 31 -15.33 37.50 1.25
C ASN A 31 -14.69 36.20 1.72
N ALA A 32 -15.50 35.16 1.94
CA ALA A 32 -15.01 33.83 2.26
C ALA A 32 -14.26 33.20 1.06
N LYS A 33 -14.72 33.41 -0.17
CA LYS A 33 -13.99 33.01 -1.41
C LYS A 33 -12.62 33.66 -1.50
N LYS A 34 -12.49 34.91 -1.10
CA LYS A 34 -11.21 35.64 -1.17
C LYS A 34 -10.20 35.18 -0.11
N ILE A 35 -10.68 34.81 1.09
CA ILE A 35 -9.88 34.24 2.16
C ILE A 35 -9.46 32.80 1.80
N VAL A 36 -10.42 31.96 1.39
CA VAL A 36 -10.18 30.58 0.94
C VAL A 36 -9.23 30.56 -0.26
N GLY A 37 -9.43 31.46 -1.25
CA GLY A 37 -8.54 31.57 -2.40
C GLY A 37 -7.10 31.95 -2.02
N LYS A 38 -6.90 32.80 -0.99
CA LYS A 38 -5.57 33.19 -0.51
C LYS A 38 -4.88 32.06 0.27
N GLU A 39 -5.61 31.31 1.08
CA GLU A 39 -5.11 30.14 1.80
C GLU A 39 -4.84 28.96 0.86
N VAL A 40 -5.74 28.68 -0.08
CA VAL A 40 -5.55 27.69 -1.14
C VAL A 40 -4.35 28.05 -2.00
N GLY A 41 -4.16 29.32 -2.36
CA GLY A 41 -3.02 29.79 -3.14
C GLY A 41 -1.68 29.58 -2.39
N LYS A 42 -1.63 29.84 -1.10
CA LYS A 42 -0.44 29.59 -0.27
C LYS A 42 -0.12 28.11 -0.15
N THR A 43 -1.13 27.26 0.08
CA THR A 43 -1.00 25.80 0.17
C THR A 43 -0.48 25.24 -1.17
N LEU A 44 -1.04 25.66 -2.29
CA LEU A 44 -0.61 25.24 -3.62
C LEU A 44 0.82 25.68 -3.93
N THR A 45 1.22 26.89 -3.56
CA THR A 45 2.61 27.35 -3.72
C THR A 45 3.60 26.50 -2.94
N THR A 46 3.23 26.11 -1.72
CA THR A 46 4.06 25.25 -0.86
C THR A 46 4.14 23.83 -1.43
N ILE A 47 3.00 23.29 -1.89
CA ILE A 47 2.95 21.98 -2.56
C ILE A 47 3.82 21.99 -3.82
N THR A 48 3.69 23.02 -4.67
CA THR A 48 4.49 23.16 -5.88
C THR A 48 5.99 23.18 -5.57
N LYS A 49 6.41 23.88 -4.52
CA LYS A 49 7.81 23.88 -4.07
C LYS A 49 8.26 22.49 -3.60
N ALA A 50 7.43 21.78 -2.84
CA ALA A 50 7.74 20.44 -2.36
C ALA A 50 7.85 19.44 -3.53
N VAL A 51 6.92 19.51 -4.49
CA VAL A 51 6.94 18.69 -5.71
C VAL A 51 8.18 19.02 -6.56
N ASN A 52 8.48 20.29 -6.78
CA ASN A 52 9.68 20.70 -7.54
C ASN A 52 10.96 20.20 -6.87
N LEU A 53 11.06 20.27 -5.55
CA LEU A 53 12.21 19.76 -4.82
C LEU A 53 12.33 18.23 -4.95
N ALA A 54 11.19 17.52 -4.93
CA ALA A 54 11.15 16.07 -5.11
C ALA A 54 11.56 15.66 -6.54
N ILE A 55 11.18 16.44 -7.55
CA ILE A 55 11.38 16.14 -8.98
C ILE A 55 12.76 16.62 -9.47
N SER A 56 13.37 17.62 -8.84
CA SER A 56 14.62 18.25 -9.31
C SER A 56 15.77 17.26 -9.61
N PRO A 57 15.94 16.13 -8.88
CA PRO A 57 16.96 15.14 -9.23
C PRO A 57 16.71 14.42 -10.57
N LEU A 58 15.46 14.40 -11.05
CA LEU A 58 15.08 13.76 -12.31
C LEU A 58 15.02 14.72 -13.49
N ALA A 59 14.99 16.02 -13.24
CA ALA A 59 14.94 17.05 -14.30
C ALA A 59 16.12 16.94 -15.30
N ALA A 60 17.17 16.24 -14.92
CA ALA A 60 18.33 15.96 -15.77
C ALA A 60 18.14 14.77 -16.72
N THR A 61 17.09 13.94 -16.57
CA THR A 61 16.84 12.75 -17.40
C THR A 61 15.49 12.87 -18.10
N VAL A 62 15.49 13.34 -19.34
CA VAL A 62 14.32 13.84 -20.07
C VAL A 62 13.27 12.79 -20.44
N TYR A 63 13.61 11.50 -20.56
CA TYR A 63 12.67 10.49 -21.04
C TYR A 63 11.72 10.00 -19.92
N GLY A 64 10.41 10.12 -20.16
CA GLY A 64 9.36 9.73 -19.20
C GLY A 64 9.08 10.76 -18.10
N TYR A 65 9.84 11.87 -18.05
CA TYR A 65 9.69 12.90 -17.02
C TYR A 65 8.33 13.59 -17.03
N GLU A 66 7.80 13.94 -18.19
CA GLU A 66 6.52 14.68 -18.28
C GLU A 66 5.34 13.85 -17.75
N THR A 67 5.29 12.53 -18.05
CA THR A 67 4.25 11.65 -17.51
C THR A 67 4.34 11.53 -16.00
N ILE A 68 5.57 11.35 -15.47
CA ILE A 68 5.79 11.28 -14.02
C ILE A 68 5.48 12.61 -13.35
N LYS A 69 5.83 13.73 -13.97
CA LYS A 69 5.59 15.08 -13.45
C LYS A 69 4.10 15.35 -13.27
N ASP A 70 3.29 15.07 -14.28
CA ASP A 70 1.84 15.29 -14.24
C ASP A 70 1.18 14.41 -13.16
N PHE A 71 1.54 13.13 -13.12
CA PHE A 71 1.09 12.22 -12.07
C PHE A 71 1.46 12.76 -10.68
N LEU A 72 2.71 13.15 -10.48
CA LEU A 72 3.19 13.61 -9.18
C LEU A 72 2.54 14.93 -8.76
N VAL A 73 2.41 15.90 -9.66
CA VAL A 73 1.75 17.18 -9.35
C VAL A 73 0.32 16.96 -8.89
N ASN A 74 -0.43 16.13 -9.60
CA ASN A 74 -1.82 15.86 -9.28
C ASN A 74 -1.96 15.05 -7.97
N THR A 75 -1.27 13.92 -7.89
CA THR A 75 -1.42 12.99 -6.75
C THR A 75 -0.82 13.55 -5.46
N LEU A 76 0.38 14.13 -5.51
CA LEU A 76 1.00 14.73 -4.32
C LEU A 76 0.25 15.98 -3.85
N SER A 77 -0.29 16.78 -4.76
CA SER A 77 -1.12 17.94 -4.39
C SER A 77 -2.35 17.52 -3.60
N GLU A 78 -2.98 16.40 -3.98
CA GLU A 78 -4.11 15.85 -3.26
C GLU A 78 -3.71 15.32 -1.87
N LYS A 79 -2.66 14.50 -1.79
CA LYS A 79 -2.19 13.88 -0.55
C LYS A 79 -1.68 14.93 0.45
N LEU A 80 -0.93 15.92 -0.01
CA LEU A 80 -0.37 16.97 0.84
C LEU A 80 -1.40 18.03 1.26
N ARG A 81 -2.55 18.11 0.61
CA ARG A 81 -3.63 19.04 1.03
C ARG A 81 -4.13 18.75 2.44
N LYS A 82 -4.04 17.51 2.90
CA LYS A 82 -4.44 17.07 4.25
C LYS A 82 -3.37 17.33 5.32
N VAL A 83 -2.18 17.75 4.91
CA VAL A 83 -1.04 18.00 5.81
C VAL A 83 -1.01 19.48 6.17
N PRO A 84 -1.03 19.87 7.47
CA PRO A 84 -0.87 21.24 7.90
C PRO A 84 0.43 21.87 7.34
N LEU A 85 0.38 23.15 7.00
CA LEU A 85 1.54 23.83 6.36
C LEU A 85 2.78 23.83 7.22
N GLU A 86 2.63 23.92 8.53
CA GLU A 86 3.71 23.85 9.53
C GLU A 86 4.38 22.47 9.60
N ASP A 87 3.69 21.44 9.12
CA ASP A 87 4.20 20.05 9.09
C ASP A 87 4.82 19.67 7.74
N ILE A 88 4.75 20.55 6.76
CA ILE A 88 5.42 20.34 5.46
C ILE A 88 6.90 20.70 5.60
N VAL A 89 7.75 19.69 5.46
CA VAL A 89 9.21 19.82 5.59
C VAL A 89 9.92 19.32 4.33
N GLU A 90 11.20 19.66 4.19
CA GLU A 90 12.03 19.14 3.10
C GLU A 90 12.00 17.61 3.07
N PRO A 91 11.74 16.97 1.90
CA PRO A 91 11.69 15.51 1.78
C PRO A 91 13.04 14.85 2.04
N LYS A 92 13.02 13.55 2.36
CA LYS A 92 14.23 12.73 2.42
C LYS A 92 14.70 12.43 0.99
N ALA A 93 15.76 13.10 0.51
CA ALA A 93 16.27 12.94 -0.86
C ALA A 93 16.54 11.49 -1.25
N ARG A 94 17.05 10.64 -0.33
CA ARG A 94 17.28 9.21 -0.57
C ARG A 94 16.00 8.42 -0.82
N VAL A 95 14.87 8.81 -0.23
CA VAL A 95 13.57 8.19 -0.46
C VAL A 95 13.00 8.68 -1.78
N VAL A 96 12.95 9.99 -1.95
CA VAL A 96 12.33 10.62 -3.12
C VAL A 96 13.07 10.25 -4.41
N GLY A 97 14.40 10.39 -4.46
CA GLY A 97 15.18 10.05 -5.66
C GLY A 97 14.97 8.61 -6.11
N ALA A 98 15.04 7.65 -5.17
CA ALA A 98 14.82 6.24 -5.49
C ALA A 98 13.36 5.93 -5.89
N ALA A 99 12.37 6.57 -5.26
CA ALA A 99 10.95 6.40 -5.61
C ALA A 99 10.65 6.93 -7.01
N LEU A 100 11.18 8.10 -7.37
CA LEU A 100 11.03 8.69 -8.70
C LEU A 100 11.68 7.83 -9.78
N GLU A 101 12.87 7.29 -9.50
CA GLU A 101 13.54 6.36 -10.42
C GLU A 101 12.69 5.11 -10.67
N SER A 102 12.05 4.59 -9.62
CA SER A 102 11.17 3.41 -9.74
C SER A 102 9.90 3.71 -10.52
N LEU A 103 9.30 4.89 -10.32
CA LEU A 103 8.08 5.31 -11.02
C LEU A 103 8.25 5.36 -12.55
N LYS A 104 9.45 5.60 -13.06
CA LYS A 104 9.72 5.61 -14.51
C LYS A 104 9.50 4.25 -15.19
N HIS A 105 9.52 3.18 -14.44
CA HIS A 105 9.41 1.81 -14.93
C HIS A 105 7.99 1.24 -14.81
N LEU A 106 7.06 2.01 -14.23
CA LEU A 106 5.65 1.63 -14.11
C LEU A 106 4.86 2.20 -15.29
N ASP A 107 3.99 1.38 -15.87
CA ASP A 107 3.14 1.75 -17.00
C ASP A 107 1.77 2.32 -16.56
N GLU A 108 0.88 2.57 -17.50
CA GLU A 108 -0.47 3.11 -17.25
C GLU A 108 -1.50 2.00 -16.93
N SER A 109 -1.05 0.77 -16.64
CA SER A 109 -1.95 -0.33 -16.28
C SER A 109 -2.62 -0.12 -14.93
N ASP A 110 -3.80 -0.71 -14.75
CA ASP A 110 -4.52 -0.70 -13.46
C ASP A 110 -3.70 -1.39 -12.36
N ASP A 111 -2.89 -2.37 -12.72
CA ASP A 111 -2.03 -3.10 -11.77
C ASP A 111 -0.92 -2.19 -11.24
N ASP A 112 -0.28 -1.41 -12.11
CA ASP A 112 0.76 -0.45 -11.70
C ASP A 112 0.20 0.77 -10.97
N ALA A 113 -1.09 1.09 -11.15
CA ALA A 113 -1.73 2.21 -10.48
C ALA A 113 -1.64 2.11 -8.94
N ILE A 114 -1.78 0.89 -8.39
CA ILE A 114 -1.65 0.64 -6.94
C ILE A 114 -0.22 0.94 -6.48
N LEU A 115 0.77 0.47 -7.21
CA LEU A 115 2.18 0.67 -6.89
C LEU A 115 2.59 2.14 -7.05
N LYS A 116 2.09 2.84 -8.09
CA LYS A 116 2.27 4.28 -8.27
C LYS A 116 1.72 5.07 -7.09
N ASP A 117 0.53 4.70 -6.60
CA ASP A 117 -0.07 5.35 -5.43
C ASP A 117 0.75 5.14 -4.15
N MET A 118 1.32 3.94 -3.95
CA MET A 118 2.20 3.64 -2.83
C MET A 118 3.49 4.48 -2.85
N TYR A 119 4.11 4.68 -4.02
CA TYR A 119 5.24 5.58 -4.16
C TYR A 119 4.86 7.03 -3.85
N ALA A 120 3.71 7.49 -4.33
CA ALA A 120 3.21 8.83 -4.04
C ALA A 120 2.95 9.02 -2.54
N ASN A 121 2.36 8.03 -1.85
CA ASN A 121 2.17 8.03 -0.39
C ASN A 121 3.51 8.11 0.35
N LEU A 122 4.49 7.32 -0.06
CA LEU A 122 5.83 7.30 0.52
C LEU A 122 6.53 8.66 0.36
N ILE A 123 6.44 9.27 -0.83
CA ILE A 123 6.98 10.60 -1.10
C ILE A 123 6.27 11.65 -0.23
N ALA A 124 4.93 11.66 -0.20
CA ALA A 124 4.14 12.57 0.63
C ALA A 124 4.47 12.41 2.12
N SER A 125 4.59 11.17 2.61
CA SER A 125 4.97 10.86 3.99
C SER A 125 6.40 11.35 4.31
N SER A 126 7.31 11.33 3.35
CA SER A 126 8.68 11.85 3.54
C SER A 126 8.72 13.37 3.71
N ILE A 127 7.68 14.08 3.27
CA ILE A 127 7.52 15.53 3.38
C ILE A 127 6.76 15.91 4.66
N ASN A 128 5.98 15.01 5.24
CA ASN A 128 5.19 15.26 6.44
C ASN A 128 6.01 15.02 7.72
N ARG A 129 6.22 16.09 8.51
CA ARG A 129 7.00 16.05 9.76
C ARG A 129 6.57 14.94 10.70
N ASN A 130 5.28 14.69 10.84
CA ASN A 130 4.70 13.76 11.82
C ASN A 130 5.00 12.28 11.50
N VAL A 131 5.20 11.95 10.22
CA VAL A 131 5.45 10.57 9.78
C VAL A 131 6.80 10.40 9.06
N LYS A 132 7.51 11.48 8.74
CA LYS A 132 8.77 11.48 8.01
C LYS A 132 9.80 10.48 8.56
N GLN A 133 9.85 10.31 9.88
CA GLN A 133 10.80 9.38 10.50
C GLN A 133 10.52 7.92 10.11
N LYS A 134 9.25 7.56 9.90
CA LYS A 134 8.82 6.23 9.46
C LYS A 134 9.12 5.97 7.99
N ALA A 135 9.23 7.01 7.13
CA ALA A 135 9.55 6.86 5.71
C ALA A 135 11.00 6.36 5.55
N HIS A 136 11.14 5.03 5.51
CA HIS A 136 12.43 4.35 5.41
C HIS A 136 12.84 4.12 3.94
N PRO A 137 14.12 4.33 3.54
CA PRO A 137 14.58 4.09 2.16
C PRO A 137 14.33 2.67 1.66
N ALA A 138 14.38 1.66 2.53
CA ALA A 138 14.07 0.28 2.16
C ALA A 138 12.65 0.08 1.62
N PHE A 139 11.71 0.98 1.94
CA PHE A 139 10.33 0.87 1.46
C PHE A 139 10.22 1.04 -0.06
N VAL A 140 11.12 1.81 -0.68
CA VAL A 140 11.21 1.90 -2.15
C VAL A 140 11.52 0.53 -2.74
N GLU A 141 12.50 -0.18 -2.18
CA GLU A 141 12.90 -1.51 -2.66
C GLU A 141 11.83 -2.58 -2.36
N ILE A 142 11.07 -2.40 -1.28
CA ILE A 142 9.93 -3.28 -0.97
C ILE A 142 8.84 -3.10 -2.02
N ILE A 143 8.42 -1.85 -2.32
CA ILE A 143 7.38 -1.59 -3.33
C ILE A 143 7.76 -2.21 -4.69
N LYS A 144 9.03 -2.14 -5.11
CA LYS A 144 9.53 -2.78 -6.34
C LYS A 144 9.33 -4.30 -6.38
N GLN A 145 9.23 -4.94 -5.23
CA GLN A 145 9.16 -6.40 -5.09
C GLN A 145 7.75 -6.88 -4.77
N LEU A 146 6.79 -5.96 -4.68
CA LEU A 146 5.38 -6.29 -4.48
C LEU A 146 4.67 -6.46 -5.82
N ASP A 147 3.83 -7.50 -5.87
CA ASP A 147 2.77 -7.63 -6.85
C ASP A 147 1.50 -6.90 -6.34
N PRO A 148 0.62 -6.38 -7.21
CA PRO A 148 -0.66 -5.79 -6.80
C PRO A 148 -1.51 -6.69 -5.90
N LEU A 149 -1.44 -8.02 -6.09
CA LEU A 149 -2.12 -8.98 -5.22
C LEU A 149 -1.53 -9.02 -3.80
N ASP A 150 -0.20 -8.85 -3.67
CA ASP A 150 0.47 -8.75 -2.36
C ASP A 150 -0.06 -7.54 -1.57
N VAL A 151 -0.24 -6.41 -2.25
CA VAL A 151 -0.79 -5.19 -1.65
C VAL A 151 -2.21 -5.41 -1.18
N LYS A 152 -3.07 -6.01 -2.02
CA LYS A 152 -4.46 -6.32 -1.66
C LYS A 152 -4.53 -7.28 -0.47
N LEU A 153 -3.66 -8.29 -0.42
CA LEU A 153 -3.60 -9.21 0.70
C LEU A 153 -3.14 -8.51 1.98
N LEU A 154 -2.09 -7.70 1.90
CA LEU A 154 -1.57 -6.98 3.06
C LEU A 154 -2.60 -6.01 3.65
N GLU A 155 -3.36 -5.30 2.80
CA GLU A 155 -4.47 -4.45 3.21
C GLU A 155 -5.60 -5.25 3.85
N TYR A 156 -5.98 -6.40 3.27
CA TYR A 156 -6.96 -7.30 3.86
C TYR A 156 -6.54 -7.71 5.27
N LEU A 157 -5.29 -8.18 5.43
CA LEU A 157 -4.75 -8.61 6.71
C LEU A 157 -4.77 -7.47 7.75
N ARG A 158 -4.47 -6.24 7.33
CA ARG A 158 -4.52 -5.05 8.20
C ARG A 158 -5.93 -4.74 8.69
N VAL A 159 -6.88 -4.72 7.77
CA VAL A 159 -8.29 -4.39 8.08
C VAL A 159 -8.90 -5.47 8.97
N ASN A 160 -8.69 -6.74 8.63
CA ASN A 160 -9.23 -7.86 9.38
C ASN A 160 -8.63 -7.94 10.78
N ALA A 161 -7.31 -7.82 10.93
CA ALA A 161 -6.65 -7.83 12.24
C ALA A 161 -7.20 -6.75 13.19
N LYS A 162 -7.50 -5.55 12.68
CA LYS A 162 -8.14 -4.47 13.46
C LYS A 162 -9.57 -4.83 13.86
N ALA A 163 -10.34 -5.45 12.96
CA ALA A 163 -11.73 -5.81 13.19
C ALA A 163 -11.87 -6.87 14.28
N ILE A 164 -10.98 -7.87 14.30
CA ILE A 164 -11.03 -8.97 15.29
C ILE A 164 -10.13 -8.73 16.50
N ASN A 165 -9.38 -7.61 16.51
CA ASN A 165 -8.40 -7.24 17.54
C ASN A 165 -7.40 -8.38 17.86
N SER A 166 -6.92 -9.06 16.82
CA SER A 166 -5.94 -10.15 16.91
C SER A 166 -5.23 -10.34 15.57
N GLY A 167 -4.24 -11.23 15.49
CA GLY A 167 -3.68 -11.68 14.21
C GLY A 167 -4.72 -12.45 13.38
N ASN A 168 -4.50 -12.55 12.10
CA ASN A 168 -5.39 -13.22 11.16
C ASN A 168 -5.27 -14.73 11.31
N PRO A 169 -6.35 -15.48 11.66
CA PRO A 169 -6.30 -16.92 11.80
C PRO A 169 -6.05 -17.59 10.44
N ILE A 170 -5.29 -18.68 10.45
CA ILE A 170 -5.02 -19.52 9.30
C ILE A 170 -5.13 -21.00 9.67
N LEU A 171 -5.37 -21.83 8.65
CA LEU A 171 -5.28 -23.30 8.80
C LEU A 171 -4.24 -23.84 7.82
N THR A 172 -3.39 -24.74 8.28
CA THR A 172 -2.61 -25.63 7.41
C THR A 172 -3.34 -26.94 7.29
N LEU A 173 -3.67 -27.35 6.07
CA LEU A 173 -4.43 -28.54 5.75
C LEU A 173 -3.53 -29.58 5.12
N ARG A 174 -3.49 -30.79 5.72
CA ARG A 174 -2.73 -31.94 5.21
C ARG A 174 -3.65 -33.14 5.06
N GLN A 175 -3.28 -34.04 4.18
CA GLN A 175 -3.93 -35.33 4.04
C GLN A 175 -2.99 -36.43 4.49
N TYR A 176 -3.44 -37.31 5.37
CA TYR A 176 -2.75 -38.56 5.65
C TYR A 176 -2.86 -39.49 4.43
N LEU A 177 -1.73 -39.85 3.85
CA LEU A 177 -1.64 -40.92 2.85
C LEU A 177 -1.51 -42.29 3.52
N ASN A 178 -0.84 -42.32 4.67
CA ASN A 178 -0.75 -43.48 5.53
C ASN A 178 -0.60 -43.01 6.98
N LYS A 179 -1.60 -43.35 7.81
CA LYS A 179 -1.63 -42.93 9.22
C LYS A 179 -0.61 -43.69 10.08
N ASP A 180 -0.41 -44.96 9.79
CA ASP A 180 0.48 -45.80 10.61
C ASP A 180 1.95 -45.36 10.48
N SER A 181 2.34 -44.91 9.28
CA SER A 181 3.67 -44.38 9.02
C SER A 181 3.76 -42.86 9.19
N GLY A 182 2.65 -42.15 9.43
CA GLY A 182 2.60 -40.70 9.55
C GLY A 182 2.84 -39.94 8.25
N ILE A 183 2.78 -40.61 7.08
CA ILE A 183 3.00 -39.97 5.78
C ILE A 183 1.83 -39.05 5.47
N GLN A 184 2.15 -37.77 5.26
CA GLN A 184 1.19 -36.69 4.92
C GLN A 184 1.60 -35.94 3.66
N VAL A 185 0.61 -35.37 2.97
CA VAL A 185 0.81 -34.37 1.91
C VAL A 185 0.08 -33.08 2.29
N THR A 186 0.74 -31.95 2.10
CA THR A 186 0.12 -30.64 2.31
C THR A 186 -0.80 -30.31 1.14
N ILE A 187 -2.07 -29.99 1.45
CA ILE A 187 -3.09 -29.56 0.49
C ILE A 187 -3.08 -28.02 0.39
N CYS A 188 -3.01 -27.36 1.54
CA CYS A 188 -2.97 -25.90 1.64
C CYS A 188 -2.13 -25.51 2.85
N LYS A 189 -1.15 -24.65 2.64
CA LYS A 189 -0.23 -24.21 3.71
C LYS A 189 -0.91 -23.22 4.67
N TRP A 190 -1.64 -22.26 4.10
CA TRP A 190 -2.22 -21.15 4.87
C TRP A 190 -3.59 -20.80 4.32
N LEU A 191 -4.59 -21.60 4.68
CA LEU A 191 -5.96 -21.30 4.32
C LEU A 191 -6.42 -20.04 5.05
N LEU A 192 -6.87 -19.08 4.27
CA LEU A 192 -7.53 -17.85 4.73
C LEU A 192 -9.06 -17.99 4.60
N PRO A 193 -9.85 -17.12 5.26
CA PRO A 193 -11.29 -17.06 5.07
C PRO A 193 -11.71 -16.87 3.61
N ASP A 194 -12.91 -17.34 3.25
CA ASP A 194 -13.42 -17.33 1.87
C ASP A 194 -13.45 -15.92 1.25
N ASN A 195 -13.61 -14.87 2.05
CA ASN A 195 -13.56 -13.47 1.58
C ASN A 195 -12.14 -13.07 1.14
N ALA A 196 -11.10 -13.55 1.82
CA ALA A 196 -9.71 -13.36 1.37
C ALA A 196 -9.42 -14.17 0.11
N LEU A 197 -9.91 -15.43 0.06
CA LEU A 197 -9.68 -16.29 -1.11
C LEU A 197 -10.23 -15.69 -2.41
N LYS A 198 -11.33 -14.91 -2.34
CA LYS A 198 -11.92 -14.22 -3.48
C LYS A 198 -11.01 -13.17 -4.12
N ILE A 199 -10.10 -12.56 -3.34
CA ILE A 199 -9.11 -11.60 -3.86
C ILE A 199 -8.21 -12.25 -4.91
N PHE A 200 -8.01 -13.57 -4.82
CA PHE A 200 -7.13 -14.39 -5.65
C PHE A 200 -7.88 -15.36 -6.55
N ASP A 201 -9.16 -15.09 -6.84
CA ASP A 201 -10.01 -15.99 -7.64
C ASP A 201 -10.02 -17.44 -7.12
N MET A 202 -9.90 -17.62 -5.80
CA MET A 202 -9.80 -18.93 -5.11
C MET A 202 -8.54 -19.73 -5.49
N ASP A 203 -7.52 -19.11 -6.08
CA ASP A 203 -6.25 -19.75 -6.43
C ASP A 203 -5.30 -19.80 -5.22
N LEU A 204 -5.25 -20.95 -4.57
CA LEU A 204 -4.44 -21.17 -3.37
C LEU A 204 -2.93 -20.98 -3.62
N LYS A 205 -2.44 -21.27 -4.83
CA LYS A 205 -1.01 -21.11 -5.15
C LYS A 205 -0.62 -19.64 -5.24
N LYS A 206 -1.49 -18.80 -5.79
CA LYS A 206 -1.28 -17.35 -5.80
C LYS A 206 -1.26 -16.79 -4.37
N ILE A 207 -2.18 -17.27 -3.51
CA ILE A 207 -2.23 -16.88 -2.10
C ILE A 207 -0.95 -17.28 -1.38
N GLU A 208 -0.51 -18.54 -1.52
CA GLU A 208 0.73 -19.04 -0.92
C GLU A 208 1.93 -18.21 -1.38
N SER A 209 2.04 -17.92 -2.68
CA SER A 209 3.11 -17.09 -3.25
C SER A 209 3.12 -15.67 -2.65
N SER A 210 1.94 -15.03 -2.55
CA SER A 210 1.82 -13.69 -1.95
C SER A 210 2.20 -13.71 -0.46
N ILE A 211 1.75 -14.71 0.30
CA ILE A 211 2.10 -14.86 1.72
C ILE A 211 3.63 -15.04 1.88
N GLU A 212 4.24 -15.91 1.06
CA GLU A 212 5.70 -16.14 1.06
C GLU A 212 6.47 -14.86 0.72
N ASN A 213 5.98 -14.08 -0.26
CA ASN A 213 6.62 -12.80 -0.62
C ASN A 213 6.53 -11.79 0.53
N LEU A 214 5.35 -11.61 1.11
CA LEU A 214 5.15 -10.68 2.24
C LEU A 214 5.97 -11.08 3.48
N GLU A 215 6.10 -12.37 3.77
CA GLU A 215 6.94 -12.89 4.85
C GLU A 215 8.42 -12.66 4.56
N ARG A 216 8.88 -12.95 3.33
CA ARG A 216 10.25 -12.69 2.87
C ARG A 216 10.63 -11.21 2.99
N LEU A 217 9.69 -10.31 2.68
CA LEU A 217 9.85 -8.86 2.83
C LEU A 217 9.73 -8.40 4.28
N LYS A 218 9.46 -9.31 5.23
CA LYS A 218 9.28 -9.01 6.66
C LYS A 218 8.13 -8.06 6.95
N LEU A 219 7.15 -7.98 6.07
CA LEU A 219 5.93 -7.19 6.29
C LEU A 219 4.95 -7.93 7.19
N ILE A 220 4.94 -9.26 7.13
CA ILE A 220 4.15 -10.14 7.96
C ILE A 220 5.03 -11.18 8.68
N PHE A 221 4.46 -11.77 9.70
CA PHE A 221 5.02 -12.91 10.45
C PHE A 221 3.97 -14.02 10.52
N ILE A 222 4.40 -15.27 10.30
CA ILE A 222 3.54 -16.45 10.33
C ILE A 222 3.89 -17.28 11.55
N GLU A 223 2.88 -17.60 12.36
CA GLU A 223 3.02 -18.51 13.49
C GLU A 223 2.18 -19.76 13.27
N SER A 224 2.82 -20.89 13.08
CA SER A 224 2.18 -22.19 12.86
C SER A 224 2.15 -23.07 14.10
N ASN A 225 3.04 -22.81 15.09
CA ASN A 225 3.18 -23.66 16.27
C ASN A 225 2.39 -23.17 17.48
N ARG A 226 1.74 -22.00 17.37
CA ARG A 226 0.94 -21.40 18.43
C ARG A 226 -0.43 -21.04 17.89
N THR A 227 -1.43 -21.19 18.73
CA THR A 227 -2.81 -20.86 18.41
C THR A 227 -3.39 -19.91 19.44
N TYR A 228 -4.39 -19.16 19.07
CA TYR A 228 -5.15 -18.36 20.02
C TYR A 228 -5.94 -19.26 20.99
N THR A 229 -6.01 -18.84 22.24
CA THR A 229 -6.81 -19.52 23.26
C THR A 229 -8.31 -19.45 22.94
N ASN A 230 -8.77 -18.29 22.45
CA ASN A 230 -10.12 -18.14 21.94
C ASN A 230 -10.25 -18.84 20.58
N LYS A 231 -10.85 -20.02 20.56
CA LYS A 231 -10.97 -20.82 19.34
C LYS A 231 -12.04 -20.30 18.38
N SER A 232 -12.97 -19.45 18.82
CA SER A 232 -14.02 -18.91 17.95
C SER A 232 -13.48 -18.05 16.80
N ILE A 233 -12.27 -17.53 16.90
CA ILE A 233 -11.63 -16.77 15.81
C ILE A 233 -11.38 -17.64 14.56
N TYR A 234 -11.33 -18.98 14.71
CA TYR A 234 -11.17 -19.93 13.61
C TYR A 234 -12.50 -20.38 13.01
N ASP A 235 -13.64 -20.00 13.58
CA ASP A 235 -14.96 -20.48 13.16
C ASP A 235 -15.27 -20.12 11.71
N GLU A 236 -14.86 -18.93 11.24
CA GLU A 236 -15.02 -18.52 9.85
C GLU A 236 -14.29 -19.48 8.89
N LEU A 237 -13.08 -19.90 9.22
CA LEU A 237 -12.28 -20.85 8.45
C LEU A 237 -12.95 -22.25 8.42
N PHE A 238 -13.39 -22.75 9.58
CA PHE A 238 -14.07 -24.04 9.68
C PHE A 238 -15.45 -24.03 9.02
N ASN A 239 -16.08 -22.88 8.90
CA ASN A 239 -17.34 -22.68 8.21
C ASN A 239 -17.17 -22.40 6.71
N GLY A 240 -15.96 -22.11 6.23
CA GLY A 240 -15.66 -21.85 4.83
C GLY A 240 -15.98 -23.03 3.91
N LEU A 241 -16.36 -22.70 2.67
CA LEU A 241 -16.78 -23.71 1.69
C LEU A 241 -15.62 -24.64 1.31
N PHE A 242 -14.42 -24.10 1.16
CA PHE A 242 -13.23 -24.89 0.83
C PHE A 242 -12.92 -25.92 1.90
N TYR A 243 -12.86 -25.51 3.17
CA TYR A 243 -12.64 -26.44 4.29
C TYR A 243 -13.72 -27.53 4.37
N LYS A 244 -14.99 -27.13 4.32
CA LYS A 244 -16.12 -28.07 4.41
C LYS A 244 -16.08 -29.13 3.30
N SER A 245 -15.75 -28.71 2.07
CA SER A 245 -15.65 -29.64 0.94
C SER A 245 -14.54 -30.70 1.16
N LEU A 246 -13.37 -30.25 1.66
CA LEU A 246 -12.27 -31.16 2.00
C LEU A 246 -12.63 -32.08 3.16
N ARG A 247 -13.29 -31.55 4.19
CA ARG A 247 -13.71 -32.36 5.35
C ARG A 247 -14.67 -33.46 4.96
N VAL A 248 -15.62 -33.20 4.05
CA VAL A 248 -16.52 -34.21 3.49
C VAL A 248 -15.75 -35.24 2.69
N LYS A 249 -14.79 -34.82 1.85
CA LYS A 249 -14.03 -35.71 0.96
C LYS A 249 -13.05 -36.62 1.71
N LEU A 250 -12.33 -36.08 2.69
CA LEU A 250 -11.20 -36.76 3.35
C LEU A 250 -11.55 -37.29 4.73
N GLY A 251 -12.63 -36.84 5.33
CA GLY A 251 -13.06 -37.31 6.65
C GLY A 251 -11.97 -37.26 7.70
N ASN A 252 -11.63 -38.40 8.27
CA ASN A 252 -10.58 -38.51 9.30
C ASN A 252 -9.16 -38.46 8.75
N ASP A 253 -8.96 -38.53 7.43
CA ASP A 253 -7.64 -38.39 6.82
C ASP A 253 -7.19 -36.92 6.66
N LEU A 254 -8.11 -35.97 6.91
CA LEU A 254 -7.77 -34.54 6.96
C LEU A 254 -7.17 -34.20 8.33
N ASP A 255 -5.90 -33.79 8.29
CA ASP A 255 -5.17 -33.19 9.41
C ASP A 255 -5.23 -31.66 9.30
N VAL A 256 -5.41 -30.98 10.43
CA VAL A 256 -5.63 -29.54 10.49
C VAL A 256 -4.78 -28.93 11.59
N GLU A 257 -3.86 -28.08 11.20
CA GLU A 257 -3.05 -27.28 12.11
C GLU A 257 -3.54 -25.83 12.10
N GLN A 258 -3.74 -25.24 13.28
CA GLN A 258 -4.15 -23.86 13.46
C GLN A 258 -2.93 -22.96 13.67
N GLY A 259 -2.93 -21.80 13.04
CA GLY A 259 -1.91 -20.77 13.20
C GLY A 259 -2.50 -19.39 13.01
N TYR A 260 -1.64 -18.38 12.87
CA TYR A 260 -2.05 -17.02 12.56
C TYR A 260 -0.96 -16.24 11.81
N ILE A 261 -1.41 -15.21 11.12
CA ILE A 261 -0.53 -14.22 10.46
C ILE A 261 -0.68 -12.89 11.20
N GLU A 262 0.42 -12.28 11.55
CA GLU A 262 0.47 -10.93 12.12
C GLU A 262 1.27 -9.98 11.21
N ILE A 263 0.85 -8.72 11.16
CA ILE A 263 1.64 -7.66 10.55
C ILE A 263 2.77 -7.30 11.52
N THR A 264 4.01 -7.29 11.02
CA THR A 264 5.16 -6.91 11.83
C THR A 264 5.16 -5.42 12.15
N SER A 265 5.92 -4.98 13.15
CA SER A 265 6.12 -3.54 13.40
C SER A 265 6.72 -2.81 12.18
N PHE A 266 7.55 -3.50 11.39
CA PHE A 266 8.10 -2.97 10.15
C PHE A 266 7.03 -2.88 9.07
N GLY A 267 6.15 -3.89 8.95
CA GLY A 267 4.98 -3.89 8.07
C GLY A 267 3.96 -2.80 8.43
N ASP A 268 3.71 -2.57 9.72
CA ASP A 268 2.83 -1.48 10.17
C ASP A 268 3.40 -0.09 9.82
N ASN A 269 4.71 0.10 10.00
CA ASN A 269 5.37 1.32 9.54
C ASN A 269 5.30 1.49 8.02
N PHE A 270 5.50 0.41 7.25
CA PHE A 270 5.35 0.42 5.80
C PHE A 270 3.94 0.84 5.38
N LEU A 271 2.91 0.19 5.93
CA LEU A 271 1.51 0.52 5.69
C LEU A 271 1.15 1.96 6.12
N THR A 272 1.74 2.45 7.21
CA THR A 272 1.49 3.83 7.68
C THR A 272 1.94 4.89 6.67
N VAL A 273 2.98 4.63 5.90
CA VAL A 273 3.59 5.63 5.00
C VAL A 273 3.39 5.35 3.53
N CYS A 274 2.98 4.12 3.15
CA CYS A 274 2.81 3.72 1.76
C CYS A 274 1.35 3.44 1.37
N SER A 275 0.39 3.45 2.34
CA SER A 275 -1.05 3.21 2.05
C SER A 275 -1.89 4.46 2.18
#